data_6345c7c10681de190d17229b1e0ff933
#
_entry.id   6345c7c10681de190d17229b1e0ff933
#
_cell.length_a   1.000
_cell.length_b   1.000
_cell.length_c   1.000
_cell.angle_alpha   90.00
_cell.angle_beta   90.00
_cell.angle_gamma   90.00
#
_symmetry.space_group_name_H-M   'P 1'
#
loop_
_entity.id
_entity.type
_entity.pdbx_description
1 polymer ?
#
loop_
_entity_poly.entity_id
_entity_poly.type
_entity_poly.pdbx_seq_one_letter_code
_entity_poly.pdbx_strand_id
1 'polypeptide(L)'
;MWRSLAATAALTVTLTLPALVVAQEAPATQKSLPEQLVDAFNGVFGVHPGMRANHPKGVVLEGTFTPAASAASVSKAAHLQKKKTPVPVTVRFSAGSGQPNVPDTSQMPRGMAVKFSLPDGSKTDLVVLSFNGFPVATAEEFKDFLLAVGASGPDAPKPTAIETFLGAH
;
A
#
# COMPACT_ATOMS: atom_id res chain seq x y z
N MET A 1 -43.19 89.71 3.70
CA MET A 1 -43.15 88.43 4.45
C MET A 1 -42.44 87.40 3.60
N TRP A 2 -41.16 87.12 3.81
CA TRP A 2 -40.38 86.10 3.09
C TRP A 2 -40.02 84.99 4.06
N ARG A 3 -40.46 83.80 3.75
CA ARG A 3 -40.10 82.63 4.51
C ARG A 3 -38.95 81.87 3.74
N SER A 4 -37.79 81.85 4.36
CA SER A 4 -36.64 81.07 3.89
C SER A 4 -36.84 79.60 4.23
N LEU A 5 -36.82 78.73 3.24
CA LEU A 5 -36.74 77.30 3.40
C LEU A 5 -35.24 76.87 3.39
N ALA A 6 -34.78 76.41 4.54
CA ALA A 6 -33.46 75.76 4.63
C ALA A 6 -33.58 74.32 4.25
N ALA A 7 -32.87 73.88 3.17
CA ALA A 7 -32.73 72.50 2.77
C ALA A 7 -31.56 71.87 3.49
N THR A 8 -31.86 70.89 4.35
CA THR A 8 -30.83 70.09 5.02
C THR A 8 -30.45 68.90 4.11
N ALA A 9 -29.25 68.92 3.57
CA ALA A 9 -28.72 67.75 2.80
C ALA A 9 -28.15 66.74 3.79
N ALA A 10 -28.76 65.53 3.80
CA ALA A 10 -28.22 64.41 4.56
C ALA A 10 -27.18 63.66 3.70
N LEU A 11 -25.92 63.62 4.18
CA LEU A 11 -24.81 62.91 3.57
C LEU A 11 -24.84 61.45 4.06
N THR A 12 -25.29 60.53 3.24
CA THR A 12 -25.23 59.07 3.55
C THR A 12 -23.85 58.52 3.12
N VAL A 13 -23.02 58.22 4.12
CA VAL A 13 -21.73 57.54 3.92
C VAL A 13 -22.01 56.03 3.89
N THR A 14 -21.91 55.41 2.70
CA THR A 14 -21.96 53.96 2.53
C THR A 14 -20.57 53.35 2.81
N LEU A 15 -20.44 52.69 3.95
CA LEU A 15 -19.24 51.94 4.31
C LEU A 15 -19.28 50.60 3.55
N THR A 16 -18.47 50.44 2.51
CA THR A 16 -18.24 49.13 1.82
C THR A 16 -17.20 48.37 2.59
N LEU A 17 -17.62 47.37 3.35
CA LEU A 17 -16.72 46.37 3.94
C LEU A 17 -16.16 45.46 2.82
N PRO A 18 -14.83 45.24 2.75
CA PRO A 18 -14.28 44.24 1.82
C PRO A 18 -14.76 42.86 2.27
N ALA A 19 -15.41 42.14 1.35
CA ALA A 19 -15.72 40.75 1.57
C ALA A 19 -14.42 39.95 1.70
N LEU A 20 -14.18 39.34 2.87
CA LEU A 20 -13.12 38.36 3.06
C LEU A 20 -13.50 37.14 2.19
N VAL A 21 -12.81 36.96 1.06
CA VAL A 21 -12.84 35.73 0.28
C VAL A 21 -12.05 34.70 1.09
N VAL A 22 -12.76 33.92 1.87
CA VAL A 22 -12.18 32.71 2.46
C VAL A 22 -11.93 31.75 1.28
N ALA A 23 -10.66 31.54 0.92
CA ALA A 23 -10.28 30.53 -0.04
C ALA A 23 -10.72 29.17 0.55
N GLN A 24 -11.75 28.59 -0.06
CA GLN A 24 -12.21 27.24 0.28
C GLN A 24 -11.12 26.27 -0.21
N GLU A 25 -10.36 25.68 0.72
CA GLU A 25 -9.42 24.61 0.39
C GLU A 25 -10.18 23.52 -0.40
N ALA A 26 -9.67 23.19 -1.58
CA ALA A 26 -10.21 22.09 -2.36
C ALA A 26 -10.20 20.82 -1.49
N PRO A 27 -11.26 20.00 -1.51
CA PRO A 27 -11.30 18.78 -0.71
C PRO A 27 -10.08 17.94 -1.06
N ALA A 28 -9.29 17.57 -0.05
CA ALA A 28 -8.14 16.70 -0.21
C ALA A 28 -8.59 15.41 -0.94
N THR A 29 -8.01 15.14 -2.10
CA THR A 29 -8.34 13.94 -2.88
C THR A 29 -8.08 12.72 -2.00
N GLN A 30 -9.13 11.95 -1.72
CA GLN A 30 -9.00 10.74 -0.91
C GLN A 30 -8.02 9.79 -1.58
N LYS A 31 -6.98 9.35 -0.84
CA LYS A 31 -5.98 8.41 -1.32
C LYS A 31 -6.65 7.10 -1.76
N SER A 32 -6.16 6.54 -2.87
CA SER A 32 -6.57 5.21 -3.32
C SER A 32 -6.19 4.13 -2.30
N LEU A 33 -6.85 2.97 -2.33
CA LEU A 33 -6.54 1.87 -1.41
C LEU A 33 -5.07 1.41 -1.48
N PRO A 34 -4.42 1.29 -2.66
CA PRO A 34 -2.99 1.00 -2.72
C PRO A 34 -2.11 2.03 -2.00
N GLU A 35 -2.43 3.33 -2.10
CA GLU A 35 -1.70 4.39 -1.39
C GLU A 35 -1.92 4.29 0.11
N GLN A 36 -3.15 4.00 0.56
CA GLN A 36 -3.47 3.78 1.97
C GLN A 36 -2.72 2.56 2.54
N LEU A 37 -2.57 1.48 1.77
CA LEU A 37 -1.78 0.31 2.17
C LEU A 37 -0.30 0.64 2.33
N VAL A 38 0.29 1.42 1.41
CA VAL A 38 1.68 1.89 1.54
C VAL A 38 1.84 2.75 2.78
N ASP A 39 0.91 3.66 3.05
CA ASP A 39 0.92 4.48 4.27
C ASP A 39 0.82 3.62 5.54
N ALA A 40 -0.04 2.59 5.53
CA ALA A 40 -0.17 1.69 6.67
C ALA A 40 1.12 0.89 6.94
N PHE A 41 1.79 0.38 5.89
CA PHE A 41 3.12 -0.23 6.03
C PHE A 41 4.15 0.75 6.59
N ASN A 42 4.19 1.97 6.09
CA ASN A 42 5.07 3.02 6.58
C ASN A 42 4.76 3.39 8.04
N GLY A 43 3.51 3.33 8.45
CA GLY A 43 3.10 3.52 9.84
C GLY A 43 3.62 2.43 10.78
N VAL A 44 3.69 1.17 10.29
CA VAL A 44 4.20 0.03 11.08
C VAL A 44 5.74 -0.01 11.14
N PHE A 45 6.40 0.25 10.01
CA PHE A 45 7.84 -0.03 9.85
C PHE A 45 8.70 1.23 9.68
N GLY A 46 8.09 2.39 9.54
CA GLY A 46 8.78 3.63 9.19
C GLY A 46 8.99 3.79 7.69
N VAL A 47 9.30 5.03 7.29
CA VAL A 47 9.61 5.37 5.89
C VAL A 47 11.10 5.17 5.66
N HIS A 48 11.45 4.39 4.63
CA HIS A 48 12.85 4.12 4.23
C HIS A 48 13.06 4.62 2.79
N PRO A 49 13.60 5.85 2.59
CA PRO A 49 13.76 6.43 1.25
C PRO A 49 14.53 5.54 0.28
N GLY A 50 14.02 5.38 -0.96
CA GLY A 50 14.62 4.52 -1.98
C GLY A 50 14.35 3.02 -1.80
N MET A 51 13.62 2.62 -0.76
CA MET A 51 13.26 1.23 -0.50
C MET A 51 11.76 0.99 -0.61
N ARG A 52 11.37 -0.26 -0.77
CA ARG A 52 9.95 -0.68 -0.73
C ARG A 52 9.42 -0.58 0.70
N ALA A 53 8.15 -0.20 0.85
CA ALA A 53 7.48 -0.14 2.14
C ALA A 53 7.37 -1.53 2.82
N ASN A 54 7.33 -2.60 2.02
CA ASN A 54 7.33 -3.99 2.54
C ASN A 54 8.32 -4.85 1.76
N HIS A 55 8.91 -5.84 2.41
CA HIS A 55 9.94 -6.70 1.84
C HIS A 55 11.16 -5.94 1.25
N PRO A 56 11.73 -4.89 1.87
CA PRO A 56 12.91 -4.19 1.35
C PRO A 56 14.15 -5.08 1.31
N LYS A 57 14.35 -5.92 2.33
CA LYS A 57 15.47 -6.85 2.39
C LYS A 57 15.20 -8.12 1.60
N GLY A 58 16.15 -8.53 0.75
CA GLY A 58 16.04 -9.76 -0.03
C GLY A 58 17.20 -9.95 -0.97
N VAL A 59 17.21 -11.11 -1.64
CA VAL A 59 18.19 -11.47 -2.69
C VAL A 59 17.43 -11.79 -3.97
N VAL A 60 18.06 -11.46 -5.11
CA VAL A 60 17.55 -11.72 -6.45
C VAL A 60 18.48 -12.70 -7.15
N LEU A 61 17.88 -13.68 -7.81
CA LEU A 61 18.56 -14.72 -8.59
C LEU A 61 17.96 -14.76 -10.00
N GLU A 62 18.79 -14.97 -10.98
CA GLU A 62 18.41 -15.22 -12.36
C GLU A 62 18.60 -16.71 -12.68
N GLY A 63 17.73 -17.27 -13.49
CA GLY A 63 17.79 -18.67 -13.85
C GLY A 63 16.83 -19.08 -14.95
N THR A 64 16.61 -20.37 -15.09
CA THR A 64 15.64 -20.94 -16.02
C THR A 64 14.73 -21.92 -15.32
N PHE A 65 13.47 -21.91 -15.71
CA PHE A 65 12.47 -22.88 -15.28
C PHE A 65 12.09 -23.78 -16.45
N THR A 66 12.13 -25.09 -16.27
CA THR A 66 11.68 -26.06 -17.27
C THR A 66 10.48 -26.84 -16.72
N PRO A 67 9.27 -26.65 -17.29
CA PRO A 67 8.11 -27.37 -16.80
C PRO A 67 8.20 -28.85 -17.12
N ALA A 68 7.71 -29.71 -16.21
CA ALA A 68 7.56 -31.12 -16.45
C ALA A 68 6.60 -31.38 -17.62
N ALA A 69 6.74 -32.53 -18.28
CA ALA A 69 5.88 -32.90 -19.42
C ALA A 69 4.38 -32.95 -19.05
N SER A 70 4.05 -33.26 -17.79
CA SER A 70 2.70 -33.30 -17.24
C SER A 70 2.20 -31.98 -16.64
N ALA A 71 3.01 -30.94 -16.59
CA ALA A 71 2.64 -29.70 -15.91
C ALA A 71 1.35 -29.05 -16.45
N ALA A 72 1.14 -29.12 -17.77
CA ALA A 72 -0.06 -28.58 -18.41
C ALA A 72 -1.36 -29.32 -18.04
N SER A 73 -1.30 -30.51 -17.46
CA SER A 73 -2.48 -31.23 -16.98
C SER A 73 -2.95 -30.78 -15.59
N VAL A 74 -2.07 -30.13 -14.81
CA VAL A 74 -2.39 -29.66 -13.45
C VAL A 74 -2.81 -28.21 -13.40
N SER A 75 -2.40 -27.38 -14.38
CA SER A 75 -2.69 -25.94 -14.35
C SER A 75 -2.71 -25.35 -15.75
N LYS A 76 -3.54 -24.30 -15.94
CA LYS A 76 -3.60 -23.50 -17.17
C LYS A 76 -2.60 -22.32 -17.17
N ALA A 77 -1.77 -22.18 -16.13
CA ALA A 77 -0.78 -21.11 -16.05
C ALA A 77 0.17 -21.17 -17.26
N ALA A 78 0.40 -20.03 -17.90
CA ALA A 78 1.10 -19.96 -19.20
C ALA A 78 2.52 -20.55 -19.15
N HIS A 79 3.26 -20.32 -18.05
CA HIS A 79 4.60 -20.90 -17.85
C HIS A 79 4.61 -22.43 -17.72
N LEU A 80 3.47 -23.08 -17.47
CA LEU A 80 3.34 -24.52 -17.39
C LEU A 80 2.92 -25.18 -18.72
N GLN A 81 2.54 -24.40 -19.74
CA GLN A 81 2.03 -24.91 -21.02
C GLN A 81 3.16 -25.30 -22.00
N LYS A 82 4.37 -24.80 -21.82
CA LYS A 82 5.50 -25.01 -22.72
C LYS A 82 6.27 -26.26 -22.34
N LYS A 83 5.77 -27.43 -22.72
CA LYS A 83 6.40 -28.73 -22.42
C LYS A 83 7.90 -28.73 -22.72
N LYS A 84 8.71 -28.94 -21.68
CA LYS A 84 10.19 -29.05 -21.75
C LYS A 84 10.92 -27.85 -22.38
N THR A 85 10.25 -26.71 -22.59
CA THR A 85 10.91 -25.50 -23.08
C THR A 85 11.37 -24.66 -21.88
N PRO A 86 12.67 -24.36 -21.76
CA PRO A 86 13.16 -23.50 -20.70
C PRO A 86 12.57 -22.10 -20.80
N VAL A 87 12.14 -21.54 -19.67
CA VAL A 87 11.62 -20.17 -19.56
C VAL A 87 12.55 -19.39 -18.62
N PRO A 88 13.10 -18.24 -19.05
CA PRO A 88 13.88 -17.39 -18.14
C PRO A 88 13.08 -16.96 -16.94
N VAL A 89 13.68 -17.02 -15.76
CA VAL A 89 13.05 -16.60 -14.51
C VAL A 89 13.94 -15.69 -13.71
N THR A 90 13.31 -14.72 -13.05
CA THR A 90 13.91 -13.95 -11.95
C THR A 90 13.25 -14.41 -10.66
N VAL A 91 14.03 -14.87 -9.70
CA VAL A 91 13.55 -15.33 -8.39
C VAL A 91 14.00 -14.34 -7.32
N ARG A 92 13.08 -13.93 -6.45
CA ARG A 92 13.41 -13.08 -5.32
C ARG A 92 12.98 -13.72 -4.01
N PHE A 93 13.92 -13.95 -3.11
CA PHE A 93 13.65 -14.25 -1.72
C PHE A 93 13.68 -12.97 -0.89
N SER A 94 12.82 -12.85 0.12
CA SER A 94 12.71 -11.63 0.92
C SER A 94 12.21 -11.90 2.34
N ALA A 95 12.59 -11.02 3.28
CA ALA A 95 11.99 -11.01 4.62
C ALA A 95 10.62 -10.34 4.57
N GLY A 96 9.64 -10.89 5.27
CA GLY A 96 8.27 -10.36 5.40
C GLY A 96 8.17 -9.21 6.40
N SER A 97 9.00 -8.19 6.21
CA SER A 97 9.07 -7.00 7.08
C SER A 97 9.33 -5.77 6.21
N GLY A 98 8.87 -4.61 6.67
CA GLY A 98 9.25 -3.31 6.10
C GLY A 98 10.60 -2.78 6.61
N GLN A 99 11.24 -3.47 7.56
CA GLN A 99 12.56 -3.09 8.07
C GLN A 99 13.69 -3.58 7.15
N PRO A 100 14.52 -2.68 6.56
CA PRO A 100 15.57 -3.09 5.64
C PRO A 100 16.71 -3.85 6.32
N ASN A 101 16.92 -3.66 7.61
CA ASN A 101 18.00 -4.26 8.38
C ASN A 101 17.52 -5.40 9.30
N VAL A 102 16.34 -5.97 9.05
CA VAL A 102 15.84 -7.10 9.84
C VAL A 102 16.85 -8.26 9.83
N PRO A 103 17.21 -8.84 11.01
CA PRO A 103 18.14 -9.98 11.06
C PRO A 103 17.59 -11.20 10.30
N ASP A 104 18.49 -11.99 9.69
CA ASP A 104 18.09 -13.23 9.00
C ASP A 104 17.56 -14.31 9.95
N THR A 105 17.89 -14.19 11.25
CA THR A 105 17.36 -15.05 12.32
C THR A 105 15.96 -14.65 12.80
N SER A 106 15.40 -13.55 12.28
CA SER A 106 14.07 -13.08 12.67
C SER A 106 12.99 -14.13 12.36
N GLN A 107 11.99 -14.24 13.23
CA GLN A 107 10.83 -15.14 13.09
C GLN A 107 9.79 -14.62 12.07
N MET A 108 10.07 -13.51 11.39
CA MET A 108 9.18 -12.96 10.36
C MET A 108 8.98 -13.94 9.19
N PRO A 109 7.80 -13.95 8.57
CA PRO A 109 7.57 -14.73 7.35
C PRO A 109 8.62 -14.44 6.29
N ARG A 110 8.89 -15.43 5.43
CA ARG A 110 9.75 -15.29 4.26
C ARG A 110 8.88 -15.30 3.01
N GLY A 111 9.19 -14.41 2.09
CA GLY A 111 8.55 -14.37 0.78
C GLY A 111 9.47 -14.94 -0.29
N MET A 112 8.87 -15.63 -1.28
CA MET A 112 9.51 -15.94 -2.55
C MET A 112 8.61 -15.49 -3.69
N ALA A 113 9.16 -14.81 -4.67
CA ALA A 113 8.47 -14.46 -5.90
C ALA A 113 9.28 -15.00 -7.08
N VAL A 114 8.62 -15.68 -8.01
CA VAL A 114 9.21 -16.14 -9.27
C VAL A 114 8.50 -15.45 -10.41
N LYS A 115 9.25 -14.67 -11.18
CA LYS A 115 8.77 -14.02 -12.39
C LYS A 115 9.23 -14.83 -13.60
N PHE A 116 8.28 -15.32 -14.39
CA PHE A 116 8.52 -16.06 -15.63
C PHE A 116 8.44 -15.08 -16.80
N SER A 117 9.47 -15.02 -17.64
CA SER A 117 9.51 -14.22 -18.86
C SER A 117 9.18 -15.13 -20.05
N LEU A 118 7.97 -14.99 -20.60
CA LEU A 118 7.48 -15.87 -21.67
C LEU A 118 8.00 -15.43 -23.04
N PRO A 119 8.09 -16.35 -24.02
CA PRO A 119 8.64 -16.05 -25.36
C PRO A 119 7.89 -14.98 -26.13
N ASP A 120 6.61 -14.77 -25.84
CA ASP A 120 5.76 -13.74 -26.45
C ASP A 120 5.92 -12.35 -25.79
N GLY A 121 6.88 -12.21 -24.86
CA GLY A 121 7.13 -10.98 -24.11
C GLY A 121 6.20 -10.79 -22.90
N SER A 122 5.18 -11.60 -22.71
CA SER A 122 4.34 -11.57 -21.54
C SER A 122 5.08 -12.13 -20.29
N LYS A 123 4.54 -11.82 -19.11
CA LYS A 123 5.10 -12.28 -17.84
C LYS A 123 4.00 -12.88 -16.97
N THR A 124 4.37 -13.90 -16.20
CA THR A 124 3.53 -14.46 -15.15
C THR A 124 4.33 -14.54 -13.86
N ASP A 125 3.65 -14.47 -12.74
CA ASP A 125 4.30 -14.47 -11.43
C ASP A 125 3.74 -15.60 -10.56
N LEU A 126 4.61 -16.22 -9.76
CA LEU A 126 4.26 -17.07 -8.62
C LEU A 126 4.76 -16.38 -7.36
N VAL A 127 3.85 -16.12 -6.42
CA VAL A 127 4.18 -15.49 -5.13
C VAL A 127 3.79 -16.44 -4.03
N VAL A 128 4.73 -16.72 -3.13
CA VAL A 128 4.55 -17.64 -2.01
C VAL A 128 5.12 -17.07 -0.72
N LEU A 129 4.58 -17.52 0.40
CA LEU A 129 5.05 -17.19 1.75
C LEU A 129 5.47 -18.47 2.49
N SER A 130 6.34 -18.33 3.48
CA SER A 130 6.82 -19.44 4.31
C SER A 130 5.80 -19.90 5.36
N PHE A 131 4.58 -19.36 5.32
CA PHE A 131 3.52 -19.81 6.23
C PHE A 131 2.23 -20.09 5.46
N ASN A 132 1.42 -20.98 6.03
CA ASN A 132 0.26 -21.54 5.33
C ASN A 132 -0.97 -20.66 5.53
N GLY A 133 -1.12 -19.62 4.71
CA GLY A 133 -2.27 -18.74 4.72
C GLY A 133 -1.89 -17.27 4.61
N PHE A 134 -2.92 -16.44 4.65
CA PHE A 134 -2.81 -14.99 4.78
C PHE A 134 -3.75 -14.56 5.91
N PRO A 135 -3.43 -13.55 6.71
CA PRO A 135 -4.23 -13.23 7.90
C PRO A 135 -5.65 -12.75 7.60
N VAL A 136 -5.90 -12.31 6.36
CA VAL A 136 -7.15 -11.69 5.94
C VAL A 136 -7.46 -12.04 4.48
N ALA A 137 -8.72 -11.83 4.04
CA ALA A 137 -9.19 -12.20 2.70
C ALA A 137 -9.16 -11.04 1.69
N THR A 138 -9.24 -9.78 2.13
CA THR A 138 -9.33 -8.61 1.26
C THR A 138 -8.20 -7.61 1.51
N ALA A 139 -8.00 -6.70 0.57
CA ALA A 139 -7.00 -5.63 0.70
C ALA A 139 -7.42 -4.58 1.75
N GLU A 140 -8.70 -4.33 1.90
CA GLU A 140 -9.28 -3.46 2.92
C GLU A 140 -9.01 -4.00 4.33
N GLU A 141 -9.33 -5.27 4.55
CA GLU A 141 -9.03 -5.96 5.81
C GLU A 141 -7.54 -5.98 6.11
N PHE A 142 -6.70 -6.13 5.08
CA PHE A 142 -5.25 -6.09 5.27
C PHE A 142 -4.75 -4.70 5.69
N LYS A 143 -5.31 -3.63 5.12
CA LYS A 143 -5.05 -2.27 5.58
C LYS A 143 -5.44 -2.12 7.05
N ASP A 144 -6.63 -2.55 7.43
CA ASP A 144 -7.13 -2.42 8.79
C ASP A 144 -6.31 -3.26 9.80
N PHE A 145 -5.87 -4.45 9.39
CA PHE A 145 -4.90 -5.26 10.14
C PHE A 145 -3.57 -4.50 10.37
N LEU A 146 -3.00 -3.88 9.32
CA LEU A 146 -1.76 -3.10 9.45
C LEU A 146 -1.96 -1.88 10.36
N LEU A 147 -3.08 -1.20 10.28
CA LEU A 147 -3.42 -0.08 11.17
C LEU A 147 -3.52 -0.52 12.63
N ALA A 148 -4.14 -1.66 12.89
CA ALA A 148 -4.21 -2.25 14.24
C ALA A 148 -2.83 -2.61 14.79
N VAL A 149 -1.96 -3.20 13.95
CA VAL A 149 -0.56 -3.49 14.31
C VAL A 149 0.22 -2.21 14.60
N GLY A 150 0.05 -1.17 13.78
CA GLY A 150 0.72 0.13 13.95
C GLY A 150 0.26 0.88 15.21
N ALA A 151 -1.03 0.81 15.52
CA ALA A 151 -1.62 1.44 16.70
C ALA A 151 -1.12 0.85 18.03
N SER A 152 -0.54 -0.35 18.00
CA SER A 152 0.01 -1.00 19.20
C SER A 152 1.23 -0.29 19.79
N GLY A 153 1.86 0.66 19.09
CA GLY A 153 3.03 1.42 19.54
C GLY A 153 4.24 0.55 19.92
N PRO A 154 5.40 1.15 20.19
CA PRO A 154 6.59 0.40 20.59
C PRO A 154 6.45 -0.29 21.97
N ASP A 155 5.62 0.28 22.84
CA ASP A 155 5.45 -0.17 24.23
C ASP A 155 4.16 -0.98 24.46
N ALA A 156 3.28 -1.07 23.48
CA ALA A 156 2.06 -1.87 23.58
C ALA A 156 2.35 -3.33 23.22
N PRO A 157 1.79 -4.31 23.92
CA PRO A 157 1.93 -5.72 23.55
C PRO A 157 1.25 -5.96 22.21
N LYS A 158 2.04 -6.04 21.14
CA LYS A 158 1.60 -6.30 19.76
C LYS A 158 0.62 -7.49 19.60
N PRO A 159 0.72 -8.57 20.43
CA PRO A 159 -0.28 -9.63 20.44
C PRO A 159 -1.72 -9.14 20.61
N THR A 160 -1.96 -8.18 21.50
CA THR A 160 -3.32 -7.72 21.84
C THR A 160 -4.05 -7.06 20.68
N ALA A 161 -3.35 -6.25 19.86
CA ALA A 161 -3.99 -5.63 18.70
C ALA A 161 -4.31 -6.66 17.60
N ILE A 162 -3.42 -7.64 17.40
CA ILE A 162 -3.63 -8.76 16.46
C ILE A 162 -4.77 -9.65 16.97
N GLU A 163 -4.79 -9.99 18.24
CA GLU A 163 -5.86 -10.79 18.86
C GLU A 163 -7.21 -10.07 18.81
N THR A 164 -7.23 -8.76 19.06
CA THR A 164 -8.46 -7.94 18.94
C THR A 164 -8.98 -7.92 17.50
N PHE A 165 -8.09 -7.76 16.53
CA PHE A 165 -8.47 -7.79 15.12
C PHE A 165 -9.01 -9.17 14.71
N LEU A 166 -8.29 -10.26 15.06
CA LEU A 166 -8.69 -11.63 14.72
C LEU A 166 -9.94 -12.09 15.46
N GLY A 167 -10.22 -11.53 16.64
CA GLY A 167 -11.44 -11.82 17.40
C GLY A 167 -12.68 -11.07 16.90
N ALA A 168 -12.51 -10.07 16.03
CA ALA A 168 -13.59 -9.30 15.41
C ALA A 168 -13.98 -9.82 14.01
N HIS A 169 -13.24 -10.77 13.46
CA HIS A 169 -13.41 -11.39 12.14
C HIS A 169 -13.41 -12.92 12.25
#